data_7977c3aa7bb028003b74bd1f65abe90c
#
_entry.id   7977c3aa7bb028003b74bd1f65abe90c
#
_cell.length_a   1.000
_cell.length_b   1.000
_cell.length_c   1.000
_cell.angle_alpha   90.00
_cell.angle_beta   90.00
_cell.angle_gamma   90.00
#
_symmetry.space_group_name_H-M   'P 1'
#
loop_
_entity.id
_entity.type
_entity.pdbx_description
1 polymer ?
#
loop_
_entity_poly.entity_id
_entity_poly.type
_entity_poly.pdbx_seq_one_letter_code
_entity_poly.pdbx_strand_id
1 'polypeptide(L)'
;MNADPRVDGILVQLPIPDHIDEEGALRAIDLNKDVDGFHPINIGRLAQKGRDPLFVPCTPAGCITLLKEAGAKLEGANAVVVGRSNIVGMPMALLLVKRNAKIGRAVQQECRD
;
A
#
# COMPACT_ATOMS: atom_id res chain seq x y z
N MET A 1 4.61 -22.73 -2.98
CA MET A 1 5.26 -21.48 -3.44
C MET A 1 6.05 -20.80 -2.32
N ASN A 2 5.51 -20.63 -1.11
CA ASN A 2 6.24 -20.01 0.00
C ASN A 2 7.58 -20.70 0.31
N ALA A 3 7.58 -22.04 0.35
CA ALA A 3 8.77 -22.84 0.68
C ALA A 3 9.69 -23.15 -0.51
N ASP A 4 9.32 -22.78 -1.73
CA ASP A 4 10.10 -23.05 -2.93
C ASP A 4 11.16 -21.96 -3.14
N PRO A 5 12.46 -22.28 -3.04
CA PRO A 5 13.54 -21.28 -3.19
C PRO A 5 13.68 -20.73 -4.60
N ARG A 6 13.01 -21.32 -5.59
CA ARG A 6 12.97 -20.81 -6.96
C ARG A 6 11.92 -19.71 -7.18
N VAL A 7 11.06 -19.49 -6.19
CA VAL A 7 10.01 -18.47 -6.23
C VAL A 7 10.47 -17.27 -5.40
N ASP A 8 10.74 -16.16 -6.07
CA ASP A 8 11.23 -14.93 -5.45
C ASP A 8 10.10 -14.01 -4.95
N GLY A 9 8.96 -14.05 -5.60
CA GLY A 9 7.82 -13.23 -5.24
C GLY A 9 6.49 -13.89 -5.56
N ILE A 10 5.47 -13.53 -4.78
CA ILE A 10 4.11 -14.03 -4.93
C ILE A 10 3.17 -12.84 -4.88
N LEU A 11 2.25 -12.77 -5.81
CA LEU A 11 1.15 -11.81 -5.76
C LEU A 11 -0.18 -12.53 -5.96
N VAL A 12 -1.18 -12.07 -5.24
CA VAL A 12 -2.59 -12.41 -5.46
C VAL A 12 -3.25 -11.19 -6.07
N GLN A 13 -3.67 -11.30 -7.32
CA GLN A 13 -4.29 -10.18 -8.04
C GLN A 13 -5.65 -9.85 -7.43
N LEU A 14 -5.81 -8.63 -6.95
CA LEU A 14 -7.05 -8.11 -6.42
C LEU A 14 -7.83 -7.35 -7.50
N PRO A 15 -9.18 -7.31 -7.45
CA PRO A 15 -10.01 -7.99 -6.45
C PRO A 15 -10.14 -9.50 -6.72
N ILE A 16 -10.45 -10.24 -5.67
CA ILE A 16 -10.82 -11.67 -5.76
C ILE A 16 -12.33 -11.83 -5.54
N PRO A 17 -12.94 -12.95 -5.98
CA PRO A 17 -14.37 -13.20 -5.76
C PRO A 17 -14.76 -13.16 -4.27
N ASP A 18 -15.96 -12.67 -3.98
CA ASP A 18 -16.45 -12.45 -2.60
C ASP A 18 -16.50 -13.71 -1.73
N HIS A 19 -16.60 -14.89 -2.34
CA HIS A 19 -16.62 -16.16 -1.61
C HIS A 19 -15.23 -16.64 -1.16
N ILE A 20 -14.18 -15.93 -1.54
CA ILE A 20 -12.80 -16.24 -1.14
C ILE A 20 -12.38 -15.25 -0.04
N ASP A 21 -11.78 -15.76 1.02
CA ASP A 21 -11.22 -14.94 2.09
C ASP A 21 -9.97 -14.19 1.61
N GLU A 22 -10.16 -12.93 1.24
CA GLU A 22 -9.08 -12.05 0.77
C GLU A 22 -7.99 -11.86 1.83
N GLU A 23 -8.38 -11.58 3.06
CA GLU A 23 -7.42 -11.37 4.15
C GLU A 23 -6.60 -12.64 4.41
N GLY A 24 -7.25 -13.78 4.47
CA GLY A 24 -6.58 -15.07 4.63
C GLY A 24 -5.62 -15.38 3.48
N ALA A 25 -6.00 -15.08 2.23
CA ALA A 25 -5.16 -15.27 1.06
C ALA A 25 -3.89 -14.38 1.12
N LEU A 26 -4.04 -13.11 1.47
CA LEU A 26 -2.91 -12.18 1.58
C LEU A 26 -1.98 -12.54 2.73
N ARG A 27 -2.53 -12.95 3.88
CA ARG A 27 -1.73 -13.39 5.05
C ARG A 27 -1.00 -14.70 4.81
N ALA A 28 -1.49 -15.53 3.90
CA ALA A 28 -0.84 -16.80 3.55
C ALA A 28 0.44 -16.62 2.73
N ILE A 29 0.67 -15.45 2.13
CA ILE A 29 1.90 -15.14 1.41
C ILE A 29 3.03 -14.94 2.41
N ASP A 30 4.17 -15.59 2.19
CA ASP A 30 5.36 -15.34 2.99
C ASP A 30 5.75 -13.87 2.91
N LEU A 31 6.00 -13.25 4.06
CA LEU A 31 6.33 -11.83 4.15
C LEU A 31 7.50 -11.43 3.25
N ASN A 32 8.49 -12.32 3.11
CA ASN A 32 9.66 -12.08 2.25
C ASN A 32 9.37 -12.21 0.76
N LYS A 33 8.18 -12.67 0.40
CA LYS A 33 7.73 -12.87 -0.99
C LYS A 33 6.51 -12.04 -1.35
N ASP A 34 6.06 -11.18 -0.44
CA ASP A 34 4.90 -10.29 -0.63
C ASP A 34 5.26 -9.07 -1.49
N VAL A 35 5.42 -9.29 -2.79
CA VAL A 35 5.90 -8.25 -3.72
C VAL A 35 4.92 -7.08 -3.91
N ASP A 36 3.64 -7.28 -3.63
CA ASP A 36 2.64 -6.19 -3.66
C ASP A 36 2.61 -5.36 -2.36
N GLY A 37 3.24 -5.85 -1.30
CA GLY A 37 3.29 -5.13 -0.03
C GLY A 37 1.94 -5.06 0.72
N PHE A 38 0.97 -5.91 0.38
CA PHE A 38 -0.36 -5.91 1.02
C PHE A 38 -0.45 -6.76 2.28
N HIS A 39 0.59 -7.52 2.60
CA HIS A 39 0.61 -8.27 3.86
C HIS A 39 0.44 -7.30 5.03
N PRO A 40 -0.41 -7.61 6.02
CA PRO A 40 -0.68 -6.72 7.15
C PRO A 40 0.58 -6.23 7.89
N ILE A 41 1.61 -7.04 7.96
CA ILE A 41 2.89 -6.66 8.58
C ILE A 41 3.61 -5.60 7.74
N ASN A 42 3.62 -5.70 6.40
CA ASN A 42 4.20 -4.68 5.54
C ASN A 42 3.44 -3.35 5.66
N ILE A 43 2.11 -3.38 5.63
CA ILE A 43 1.28 -2.19 5.85
C ILE A 43 1.49 -1.62 7.25
N GLY A 44 1.56 -2.46 8.28
CA GLY A 44 1.83 -2.04 9.64
C GLY A 44 3.19 -1.34 9.78
N ARG A 45 4.24 -1.87 9.19
CA ARG A 45 5.56 -1.24 9.16
C ARG A 45 5.55 0.09 8.40
N LEU A 46 4.80 0.17 7.30
CA LEU A 46 4.64 1.40 6.53
C LEU A 46 4.04 2.52 7.40
N ALA A 47 3.14 2.19 8.31
CA ALA A 47 2.48 3.14 9.22
C ALA A 47 3.34 3.54 10.42
N GLN A 48 4.42 2.82 10.71
CA GLN A 48 5.23 3.03 11.91
C GLN A 48 6.46 3.89 11.62
N LYS A 49 6.72 4.85 12.51
CA LYS A 49 7.95 5.66 12.45
C LYS A 49 9.16 4.79 12.74
N GLY A 50 10.20 4.94 11.93
CA GLY A 50 11.48 4.23 12.12
C GLY A 50 11.43 2.75 11.73
N ARG A 51 10.36 2.30 11.09
CA ARG A 51 10.24 0.94 10.55
C ARG A 51 9.96 0.99 9.07
N ASP A 52 10.63 0.12 8.31
CA ASP A 52 10.43 0.01 6.88
C ASP A 52 9.78 -1.33 6.54
N PRO A 53 8.78 -1.33 5.65
CA PRO A 53 8.24 -2.56 5.10
C PRO A 53 9.28 -3.22 4.20
N LEU A 54 9.17 -4.54 4.01
CA LEU A 54 10.00 -5.24 3.03
C LEU A 54 9.61 -4.86 1.60
N PHE A 55 8.31 -4.68 1.38
CA PHE A 55 7.74 -4.26 0.11
C PHE A 55 6.68 -3.19 0.34
N VAL A 56 6.59 -2.26 -0.59
CA VAL A 56 5.60 -1.18 -0.60
C VAL A 56 4.67 -1.40 -1.79
N PRO A 57 3.35 -1.18 -1.63
CA PRO A 57 2.42 -1.26 -2.76
C PRO A 57 2.87 -0.42 -3.95
N CYS A 58 2.89 -1.03 -5.14
CA CYS A 58 3.53 -0.46 -6.32
C CYS A 58 2.84 0.80 -6.83
N THR A 59 1.51 0.84 -6.86
CA THR A 59 0.78 2.02 -7.34
C THR A 59 1.04 3.26 -6.48
N PRO A 60 0.91 3.22 -5.16
CA PRO A 60 1.28 4.35 -4.31
C PRO A 60 2.76 4.74 -4.43
N ALA A 61 3.66 3.76 -4.48
CA ALA A 61 5.09 4.02 -4.65
C ALA A 61 5.38 4.72 -5.97
N GLY A 62 4.74 4.28 -7.06
CA GLY A 62 4.83 4.91 -8.38
C GLY A 62 4.31 6.34 -8.38
N CYS A 63 3.21 6.62 -7.68
CA CYS A 63 2.68 7.97 -7.50
C CYS A 63 3.69 8.89 -6.80
N ILE A 64 4.37 8.42 -5.77
CA ILE A 64 5.42 9.19 -5.10
C ILE A 64 6.57 9.50 -6.07
N THR A 65 6.97 8.52 -6.88
CA THR A 65 8.02 8.72 -7.90
C THR A 65 7.60 9.80 -8.90
N LEU A 66 6.37 9.73 -9.44
CA LEU A 66 5.85 10.71 -10.38
C LEU A 66 5.77 12.12 -9.76
N LEU A 67 5.34 12.24 -8.51
CA LEU A 67 5.28 13.53 -7.81
C LEU A 67 6.68 14.14 -7.68
N LYS A 68 7.69 13.34 -7.35
CA LYS A 68 9.08 13.79 -7.26
C LYS A 68 9.62 14.23 -8.63
N GLU A 69 9.39 13.45 -9.66
CA GLU A 69 9.79 13.79 -11.04
C GLU A 69 9.13 15.07 -11.53
N ALA A 70 7.89 15.33 -11.10
CA ALA A 70 7.17 16.58 -11.37
C ALA A 70 7.65 17.77 -10.53
N GLY A 71 8.63 17.59 -9.65
CA GLY A 71 9.19 18.63 -8.81
C GLY A 71 8.36 18.98 -7.57
N ALA A 72 7.40 18.15 -7.18
CA ALA A 72 6.58 18.40 -5.98
C ALA A 72 7.43 18.27 -4.72
N LYS A 73 7.35 19.28 -3.85
CA LYS A 73 7.95 19.25 -2.52
C LYS A 73 6.96 18.61 -1.56
N LEU A 74 7.23 17.39 -1.14
CA LEU A 74 6.31 16.63 -0.27
C LEU A 74 6.43 17.04 1.19
N GLU A 75 7.63 17.34 1.68
CA GLU A 75 7.86 17.75 3.06
C GLU A 75 7.11 19.03 3.39
N GLY A 76 6.26 18.97 4.41
CA GLY A 76 5.42 20.08 4.83
C GLY A 76 4.23 20.39 3.92
N ALA A 77 4.08 19.69 2.79
CA ALA A 77 2.98 19.91 1.87
C ALA A 77 1.62 19.52 2.49
N ASN A 78 0.59 20.24 2.12
CA ASN A 78 -0.79 19.84 2.42
C ASN A 78 -1.26 18.91 1.29
N ALA A 79 -1.54 17.66 1.60
CA ALA A 79 -1.99 16.68 0.64
C ALA A 79 -3.38 16.17 1.01
N VAL A 80 -4.20 15.93 0.00
CA VAL A 80 -5.52 15.31 0.17
C VAL A 80 -5.56 14.04 -0.66
N VAL A 81 -5.89 12.93 0.00
CA VAL A 81 -6.09 11.64 -0.65
C VAL A 81 -7.59 11.38 -0.73
N VAL A 82 -8.11 11.33 -1.97
CA VAL A 82 -9.50 10.99 -2.22
C VAL A 82 -9.60 9.47 -2.38
N GLY A 83 -10.05 8.79 -1.32
CA GLY A 83 -10.16 7.34 -1.28
C GLY A 83 -9.61 6.76 0.03
N ARG A 84 -9.99 5.49 0.29
CA ARG A 84 -9.57 4.77 1.49
C ARG A 84 -9.33 3.28 1.27
N SER A 85 -9.15 2.85 0.03
CA SER A 85 -8.91 1.44 -0.27
C SER A 85 -7.63 0.95 0.40
N ASN A 86 -7.61 -0.32 0.80
CA ASN A 86 -6.44 -0.94 1.40
C ASN A 86 -5.29 -1.13 0.41
N ILE A 87 -5.60 -1.09 -0.90
CA ILE A 87 -4.61 -1.34 -1.96
C ILE A 87 -3.98 -0.05 -2.52
N VAL A 88 -4.66 1.08 -2.43
CA VAL A 88 -4.15 2.37 -2.96
C VAL A 88 -4.29 3.51 -1.95
N GLY A 89 -5.51 3.82 -1.51
CA GLY A 89 -5.78 5.03 -0.71
C GLY A 89 -5.05 5.06 0.63
N MET A 90 -5.14 3.98 1.40
CA MET A 90 -4.44 3.89 2.68
C MET A 90 -2.92 3.84 2.52
N PRO A 91 -2.34 3.00 1.66
CA PRO A 91 -0.90 3.01 1.43
C PRO A 91 -0.38 4.36 0.91
N MET A 92 -1.14 5.04 0.04
CA MET A 92 -0.78 6.36 -0.46
C MET A 92 -0.68 7.39 0.67
N ALA A 93 -1.68 7.43 1.54
CA ALA A 93 -1.68 8.32 2.70
C ALA A 93 -0.49 8.05 3.62
N LEU A 94 -0.19 6.77 3.90
CA LEU A 94 0.94 6.38 4.74
C LEU A 94 2.29 6.77 4.12
N LEU A 95 2.45 6.61 2.82
CA LEU A 95 3.67 7.04 2.12
C LEU A 95 3.87 8.55 2.17
N LEU A 96 2.81 9.32 2.00
CA LEU A 96 2.87 10.77 2.12
C LEU A 96 3.24 11.21 3.55
N VAL A 97 2.67 10.56 4.57
CA VAL A 97 3.05 10.80 5.97
C VAL A 97 4.54 10.49 6.20
N LYS A 98 5.04 9.38 5.65
CA LYS A 98 6.47 9.06 5.72
C LYS A 98 7.37 10.12 5.05
N ARG A 99 6.83 10.90 4.12
CA ARG A 99 7.52 12.02 3.47
C ARG A 99 7.26 13.36 4.15
N ASN A 100 6.73 13.32 5.38
CA ASN A 100 6.41 14.51 6.19
C ASN A 100 5.38 15.45 5.55
N ALA A 101 4.50 14.94 4.69
CA ALA A 101 3.35 15.69 4.23
C ALA A 101 2.24 15.70 5.30
N LYS A 102 1.46 16.76 5.33
CA LYS A 102 0.24 16.84 6.14
C LYS A 102 -0.91 16.28 5.33
N ILE A 103 -1.64 15.30 5.90
CA ILE A 103 -2.68 14.60 5.16
C ILE A 103 -4.07 15.02 5.62
N GLY A 104 -4.85 15.58 4.69
CA GLY A 104 -6.31 15.59 4.72
C GLY A 104 -6.85 14.42 3.91
N ARG A 105 -7.91 13.77 4.38
CA ARG A 105 -8.60 12.73 3.61
C ARG A 105 -10.00 13.16 3.25
N ALA A 106 -10.32 13.11 1.97
CA ALA A 106 -11.69 13.13 1.51
C ALA A 106 -12.17 11.68 1.35
N VAL A 107 -13.18 11.32 2.10
CA VAL A 107 -13.84 10.03 1.95
C VAL A 107 -14.92 10.20 0.89
N GLN A 108 -14.69 9.64 -0.28
CA GLN A 108 -15.77 9.44 -1.22
C GLN A 108 -16.65 8.33 -0.65
N GLN A 109 -17.87 8.68 -0.28
CA GLN A 109 -18.87 7.69 0.09
C GLN A 109 -19.15 6.89 -1.19
N GLU A 110 -18.77 5.61 -1.17
CA GLU A 110 -19.16 4.74 -2.27
C GLU A 110 -20.69 4.73 -2.32
N CYS A 111 -21.25 5.19 -3.44
CA CYS A 111 -22.62 4.88 -3.77
C CYS A 111 -22.66 3.35 -3.94
N ARG A 112 -23.18 2.65 -2.94
CA ARG A 112 -23.59 1.26 -3.11
C ARG A 112 -24.89 1.31 -3.90
N ASP A 113 -24.75 1.02 -5.16
CA ASP A 113 -25.92 0.64 -5.97
C ASP A 113 -26.41 -0.74 -5.52
#